data_d71142b7ca22f9de61bdd712291ee22d
#
_entry.id   d71142b7ca22f9de61bdd712291ee22d
#
_cell.length_a   1.000
_cell.length_b   1.000
_cell.length_c   1.000
_cell.angle_alpha   90.00
_cell.angle_beta   90.00
_cell.angle_gamma   90.00
#
_symmetry.space_group_name_H-M   'P 1'
#
loop_
_entity.id
_entity.type
_entity.pdbx_description
1 polymer ?
#
loop_
_entity_poly.entity_id
_entity_poly.type
_entity_poly.pdbx_seq_one_letter_code
_entity_poly.pdbx_strand_id
1 'polypeptide(L)'
;MRAIELSASQVTNYQGSIICHNIFDPANPKKILIRKGHIIDGSEKQIMSHLGDLKIHLIILEEGDIDESTAAERIARAAAGTGLQLGPISEGSLRIEATVRGILRVDIDRLRRVNETDGVLLWTLHDRTPVEIGQHVASAKIAPLAISEASIQEAESQMYDGVIHVAPYQSKQIGVIVQESMGLKAREKFEMVLKDKIAWFGSPEPILVYSASERIKEDLEHIIASRCDLVLIGGTSSLDPLDPAIRAIEYLGGEIIRRGVPAHPGSTYWLGSLADTPIIGVASCGMFSQRT
;
A
#
# COMPACT_ATOMS: atom_id res chain seq x y z
N MET A 1 -24.44 22.73 8.68
CA MET A 1 -23.37 23.73 8.94
C MET A 1 -23.73 25.08 8.31
N ARG A 2 -23.37 26.18 8.95
CA ARG A 2 -23.60 27.53 8.44
C ARG A 2 -22.30 28.32 8.40
N ALA A 3 -21.93 28.84 7.24
CA ALA A 3 -20.79 29.71 7.07
C ALA A 3 -21.18 31.17 7.32
N ILE A 4 -20.34 31.91 8.04
CA ILE A 4 -20.51 33.34 8.30
C ILE A 4 -19.20 34.09 8.13
N GLU A 5 -19.30 35.39 7.81
CA GLU A 5 -18.18 36.32 7.83
C GLU A 5 -18.44 37.39 8.92
N LEU A 6 -17.43 37.67 9.74
CA LEU A 6 -17.52 38.68 10.78
C LEU A 6 -16.16 39.30 11.09
N SER A 7 -16.13 40.38 11.85
CA SER A 7 -14.89 41.01 12.27
C SER A 7 -14.19 40.17 13.35
N ALA A 8 -12.85 40.16 13.36
CA ALA A 8 -12.05 39.40 14.32
C ALA A 8 -12.46 39.67 15.78
N SER A 9 -12.79 40.92 16.12
CA SER A 9 -13.28 41.31 17.45
C SER A 9 -14.57 40.59 17.89
N GLN A 10 -15.35 40.04 16.97
CA GLN A 10 -16.61 39.35 17.24
C GLN A 10 -16.45 37.83 17.34
N VAL A 11 -15.31 37.26 16.89
CA VAL A 11 -15.08 35.81 16.76
C VAL A 11 -15.29 35.06 18.07
N THR A 12 -14.87 35.65 19.19
CA THR A 12 -14.95 35.01 20.51
C THR A 12 -16.37 34.77 21.03
N ASN A 13 -17.37 35.39 20.39
CA ASN A 13 -18.79 35.14 20.70
C ASN A 13 -19.32 33.86 20.09
N TYR A 14 -18.52 33.19 19.26
CA TYR A 14 -18.91 32.00 18.49
C TYR A 14 -18.10 30.78 18.93
N GLN A 15 -18.11 30.48 20.23
CA GLN A 15 -17.42 29.28 20.79
C GLN A 15 -17.90 28.00 20.10
N GLY A 16 -16.98 27.08 19.84
CA GLY A 16 -17.24 25.83 19.14
C GLY A 16 -17.28 25.95 17.62
N SER A 17 -17.23 27.17 17.06
CA SER A 17 -17.16 27.36 15.60
C SER A 17 -15.73 27.17 15.08
N ILE A 18 -15.58 26.89 13.79
CA ILE A 18 -14.33 26.55 13.15
C ILE A 18 -13.85 27.71 12.26
N ILE A 19 -12.57 28.09 12.39
CA ILE A 19 -11.91 29.10 11.55
C ILE A 19 -11.58 28.50 10.17
N CYS A 20 -12.07 29.14 9.09
CA CYS A 20 -12.01 28.58 7.74
C CYS A 20 -10.68 28.77 7.01
N HIS A 21 -9.81 29.70 7.47
CA HIS A 21 -8.55 30.03 6.80
C HIS A 21 -7.45 30.37 7.81
N ASN A 22 -6.19 30.26 7.39
CA ASN A 22 -5.09 30.70 8.24
C ASN A 22 -5.16 32.20 8.50
N ILE A 23 -5.02 32.60 9.74
CA ILE A 23 -4.93 34.00 10.15
C ILE A 23 -3.46 34.34 10.33
N PHE A 24 -2.99 35.29 9.53
CA PHE A 24 -1.59 35.73 9.51
C PHE A 24 -1.41 36.99 10.36
N ASP A 25 -0.18 37.17 10.86
CA ASP A 25 0.22 38.38 11.56
C ASP A 25 0.27 39.53 10.54
N PRO A 26 -0.50 40.62 10.76
CA PRO A 26 -0.45 41.79 9.85
C PRO A 26 0.94 42.43 9.74
N ALA A 27 1.76 42.33 10.79
CA ALA A 27 3.13 42.82 10.79
C ALA A 27 4.14 41.88 10.14
N ASN A 28 3.77 40.57 10.01
CA ASN A 28 4.60 39.54 9.39
C ASN A 28 3.75 38.53 8.64
N PRO A 29 3.46 38.74 7.34
CA PRO A 29 2.58 37.88 6.56
C PRO A 29 3.05 36.40 6.40
N LYS A 30 4.26 36.06 6.83
CA LYS A 30 4.75 34.67 6.85
C LYS A 30 4.45 33.94 8.15
N LYS A 31 4.04 34.66 9.21
CA LYS A 31 3.74 34.12 10.52
C LYS A 31 2.24 33.83 10.63
N ILE A 32 1.89 32.57 10.81
CA ILE A 32 0.51 32.16 11.10
C ILE A 32 0.28 32.37 12.60
N LEU A 33 -0.75 33.13 12.95
CA LEU A 33 -1.24 33.34 14.32
C LEU A 33 -2.23 32.25 14.73
N ILE A 34 -3.18 31.93 13.84
CA ILE A 34 -4.16 30.86 14.05
C ILE A 34 -4.29 30.07 12.75
N ARG A 35 -4.27 28.75 12.86
CA ARG A 35 -4.43 27.85 11.71
C ARG A 35 -5.89 27.67 11.32
N LYS A 36 -6.15 27.43 10.05
CA LYS A 36 -7.45 26.92 9.57
C LYS A 36 -7.81 25.64 10.33
N GLY A 37 -9.09 25.41 10.56
CA GLY A 37 -9.57 24.25 11.33
C GLY A 37 -9.51 24.44 12.85
N HIS A 38 -9.00 25.59 13.35
CA HIS A 38 -9.01 25.89 14.78
C HIS A 38 -10.44 26.06 15.26
N ILE A 39 -10.81 25.30 16.32
CA ILE A 39 -12.09 25.43 17.00
C ILE A 39 -11.97 26.52 18.06
N ILE A 40 -12.87 27.48 18.02
CA ILE A 40 -12.88 28.62 18.93
C ILE A 40 -13.18 28.14 20.34
N ASP A 41 -12.23 28.28 21.26
CA ASP A 41 -12.34 27.89 22.67
C ASP A 41 -12.08 29.04 23.65
N GLY A 42 -11.78 30.24 23.12
CA GLY A 42 -11.46 31.45 23.89
C GLY A 42 -9.98 31.73 24.05
N SER A 43 -9.09 30.79 23.70
CA SER A 43 -7.63 30.98 23.73
C SER A 43 -7.15 32.04 22.75
N GLU A 44 -7.88 32.24 21.64
CA GLU A 44 -7.61 33.19 20.57
C GLU A 44 -7.97 34.66 20.91
N LYS A 45 -8.61 34.92 22.07
CA LYS A 45 -9.18 36.23 22.45
C LYS A 45 -8.19 37.40 22.31
N GLN A 46 -6.96 37.22 22.80
CA GLN A 46 -5.94 38.25 22.72
C GLN A 46 -5.52 38.53 21.27
N ILE A 47 -5.36 37.48 20.49
CA ILE A 47 -5.00 37.58 19.05
C ILE A 47 -6.10 38.32 18.31
N MET A 48 -7.37 37.88 18.49
CA MET A 48 -8.52 38.46 17.82
C MET A 48 -8.73 39.95 18.16
N SER A 49 -8.49 40.35 19.41
CA SER A 49 -8.58 41.77 19.79
C SER A 49 -7.57 42.66 19.08
N HIS A 50 -6.37 42.16 18.76
CA HIS A 50 -5.34 42.91 18.02
C HIS A 50 -5.63 42.99 16.50
N LEU A 51 -6.43 42.08 15.96
CA LEU A 51 -6.79 42.03 14.54
C LEU A 51 -7.94 42.97 14.17
N GLY A 52 -8.69 43.49 15.16
CA GLY A 52 -9.71 44.50 14.98
C GLY A 52 -10.80 44.12 13.98
N ASP A 53 -10.88 44.85 12.88
CA ASP A 53 -11.93 44.68 11.84
C ASP A 53 -11.55 43.69 10.74
N LEU A 54 -10.45 42.93 10.90
CA LEU A 54 -10.08 41.88 9.93
C LEU A 54 -11.26 40.91 9.75
N LYS A 55 -11.60 40.64 8.50
CA LYS A 55 -12.70 39.71 8.18
C LYS A 55 -12.25 38.27 8.37
N ILE A 56 -13.01 37.53 9.14
CA ILE A 56 -12.79 36.12 9.47
C ILE A 56 -14.00 35.31 9.00
N HIS A 57 -13.75 34.23 8.29
CA HIS A 57 -14.79 33.25 7.92
C HIS A 57 -14.83 32.14 8.96
N LEU A 58 -16.02 31.85 9.45
CA LEU A 58 -16.31 30.77 10.39
C LEU A 58 -17.31 29.80 9.83
N ILE A 59 -17.18 28.54 10.26
CA ILE A 59 -18.25 27.54 10.17
C ILE A 59 -18.83 27.34 11.56
N ILE A 60 -20.13 27.56 11.66
CA ILE A 60 -20.93 27.20 12.85
C ILE A 60 -21.43 25.78 12.61
N LEU A 61 -21.07 24.85 13.51
CA LEU A 61 -21.61 23.50 13.52
C LEU A 61 -23.07 23.55 14.00
N GLU A 62 -23.92 22.89 13.24
CA GLU A 62 -25.33 22.69 13.59
C GLU A 62 -25.53 21.26 14.11
N GLU A 63 -26.71 20.95 14.63
CA GLU A 63 -27.01 19.59 15.10
C GLU A 63 -26.82 18.57 13.95
N GLY A 64 -26.05 17.53 14.19
CA GLY A 64 -25.71 16.52 13.19
C GLY A 64 -24.52 16.88 12.29
N ASP A 65 -23.79 17.95 12.55
CA ASP A 65 -22.50 18.24 11.90
C ASP A 65 -21.34 17.74 12.73
N ILE A 66 -20.29 17.27 12.05
CA ILE A 66 -19.03 16.87 12.66
C ILE A 66 -17.84 17.59 11.97
N ASP A 67 -16.80 17.85 12.74
CA ASP A 67 -15.57 18.50 12.30
C ASP A 67 -14.68 17.59 11.42
N GLU A 68 -13.71 18.21 10.72
CA GLU A 68 -12.84 17.50 9.77
C GLU A 68 -12.02 16.40 10.43
N SER A 69 -11.57 16.55 11.67
CA SER A 69 -10.72 15.58 12.36
C SER A 69 -11.52 14.33 12.76
N THR A 70 -12.70 14.53 13.34
CA THR A 70 -13.64 13.47 13.69
C THR A 70 -14.11 12.72 12.45
N ALA A 71 -14.44 13.42 11.37
CA ALA A 71 -14.83 12.82 10.10
C ALA A 71 -13.70 11.99 9.48
N ALA A 72 -12.48 12.53 9.42
CA ALA A 72 -11.32 11.82 8.89
C ALA A 72 -11.00 10.55 9.68
N GLU A 73 -11.10 10.60 11.03
CA GLU A 73 -10.90 9.42 11.88
C GLU A 73 -11.94 8.34 11.60
N ARG A 74 -13.21 8.69 11.50
CA ARG A 74 -14.30 7.76 11.22
C ARG A 74 -14.11 7.08 9.87
N ILE A 75 -13.85 7.86 8.81
CA ILE A 75 -13.58 7.33 7.45
C ILE A 75 -12.38 6.40 7.48
N ALA A 76 -11.25 6.82 8.07
CA ALA A 76 -10.05 6.01 8.11
C ALA A 76 -10.24 4.71 8.89
N ARG A 77 -10.95 4.75 10.01
CA ARG A 77 -11.26 3.58 10.84
C ARG A 77 -12.15 2.58 10.10
N ALA A 78 -13.17 3.07 9.39
CA ALA A 78 -14.05 2.21 8.60
C ALA A 78 -13.34 1.62 7.37
N ALA A 79 -12.41 2.37 6.77
CA ALA A 79 -11.67 1.94 5.58
C ALA A 79 -10.57 0.93 5.88
N ALA A 80 -9.93 1.02 7.05
CA ALA A 80 -8.76 0.21 7.39
C ALA A 80 -9.16 -1.21 7.84
N GLY A 81 -8.78 -2.20 7.04
CA GLY A 81 -8.89 -3.62 7.37
C GLY A 81 -7.61 -4.17 8.02
N THR A 82 -7.41 -5.48 7.89
CA THR A 82 -6.28 -6.20 8.50
C THR A 82 -4.93 -5.72 7.99
N GLY A 83 -3.91 -5.75 8.86
CA GLY A 83 -2.54 -5.36 8.52
C GLY A 83 -2.33 -3.85 8.41
N LEU A 84 -3.26 -3.03 8.92
CA LEU A 84 -3.21 -1.57 8.89
C LEU A 84 -3.42 -0.98 10.28
N GLN A 85 -2.91 0.22 10.49
CA GLN A 85 -3.13 1.05 11.66
C GLN A 85 -3.42 2.49 11.26
N LEU A 86 -4.07 3.23 12.15
CA LEU A 86 -4.27 4.65 12.00
C LEU A 86 -3.02 5.39 12.46
N GLY A 87 -2.53 6.28 11.62
CA GLY A 87 -1.41 7.16 11.90
C GLY A 87 -1.87 8.52 12.47
N PRO A 88 -0.98 9.52 12.50
CA PRO A 88 -1.31 10.85 13.01
C PRO A 88 -2.25 11.62 12.08
N ILE A 89 -3.08 12.46 12.68
CA ILE A 89 -3.85 13.48 11.97
C ILE A 89 -2.93 14.67 11.68
N SER A 90 -2.94 15.17 10.47
CA SER A 90 -2.24 16.38 10.06
C SER A 90 -3.07 17.15 9.04
N GLU A 91 -3.33 18.42 9.32
CA GLU A 91 -4.14 19.31 8.46
C GLU A 91 -5.50 18.72 8.04
N GLY A 92 -6.21 18.11 9.01
CA GLY A 92 -7.52 17.48 8.80
C GLY A 92 -7.46 16.18 7.99
N SER A 93 -6.26 15.64 7.71
CA SER A 93 -6.06 14.35 7.03
C SER A 93 -5.51 13.33 8.01
N LEU A 94 -6.10 12.15 8.06
CA LEU A 94 -5.61 11.02 8.85
C LEU A 94 -4.94 9.99 7.93
N ARG A 95 -3.71 9.62 8.27
CA ARG A 95 -2.94 8.61 7.55
C ARG A 95 -3.35 7.21 7.98
N ILE A 96 -3.23 6.26 7.05
CA ILE A 96 -3.34 4.83 7.29
C ILE A 96 -2.01 4.20 6.90
N GLU A 97 -1.43 3.41 7.79
CA GLU A 97 -0.08 2.85 7.66
C GLU A 97 -0.11 1.33 7.78
N ALA A 98 0.79 0.66 7.04
CA ALA A 98 0.92 -0.78 7.10
C ALA A 98 1.61 -1.22 8.41
N THR A 99 1.05 -2.25 9.08
CA THR A 99 1.64 -2.87 10.29
C THR A 99 2.41 -4.14 9.97
N VAL A 100 2.22 -4.67 8.77
CA VAL A 100 2.89 -5.88 8.28
C VAL A 100 3.45 -5.65 6.89
N ARG A 101 4.50 -6.39 6.55
CA ARG A 101 5.02 -6.46 5.19
C ARG A 101 4.13 -7.36 4.34
N GLY A 102 3.73 -6.91 3.15
CA GLY A 102 2.84 -7.69 2.30
C GLY A 102 2.42 -6.96 1.02
N ILE A 103 1.30 -7.36 0.50
CA ILE A 103 0.68 -6.74 -0.69
C ILE A 103 -0.55 -5.95 -0.23
N LEU A 104 -0.57 -4.66 -0.55
CA LEU A 104 -1.76 -3.84 -0.36
C LEU A 104 -2.88 -4.34 -1.27
N ARG A 105 -4.05 -4.53 -0.70
CA ARG A 105 -5.27 -4.89 -1.42
C ARG A 105 -6.29 -3.80 -1.23
N VAL A 106 -6.87 -3.37 -2.33
CA VAL A 106 -7.87 -2.30 -2.38
C VAL A 106 -9.11 -2.81 -3.09
N ASP A 107 -10.27 -2.73 -2.45
CA ASP A 107 -11.55 -2.90 -3.12
C ASP A 107 -11.88 -1.61 -3.90
N ILE A 108 -11.50 -1.61 -5.16
CA ILE A 108 -11.59 -0.43 -6.03
C ILE A 108 -13.04 0.04 -6.21
N ASP A 109 -13.99 -0.89 -6.30
CA ASP A 109 -15.39 -0.55 -6.49
C ASP A 109 -16.00 0.09 -5.25
N ARG A 110 -15.66 -0.42 -4.06
CA ARG A 110 -16.06 0.21 -2.80
C ARG A 110 -15.38 1.56 -2.60
N LEU A 111 -14.07 1.65 -2.84
CA LEU A 111 -13.33 2.91 -2.77
C LEU A 111 -13.96 3.99 -3.65
N ARG A 112 -14.39 3.63 -4.86
CA ARG A 112 -15.10 4.56 -5.75
C ARG A 112 -16.42 5.03 -5.14
N ARG A 113 -17.25 4.10 -4.63
CA ARG A 113 -18.53 4.46 -3.99
C ARG A 113 -18.36 5.35 -2.78
N VAL A 114 -17.35 5.11 -1.95
CA VAL A 114 -17.00 5.99 -0.81
C VAL A 114 -16.72 7.41 -1.30
N ASN A 115 -15.93 7.55 -2.36
CA ASN A 115 -15.56 8.85 -2.93
C ASN A 115 -16.68 9.49 -3.80
N GLU A 116 -17.77 8.80 -4.06
CA GLU A 116 -19.00 9.38 -4.64
C GLU A 116 -19.82 10.15 -3.60
N THR A 117 -19.59 9.93 -2.29
CA THR A 117 -20.20 10.76 -1.23
C THR A 117 -19.55 12.14 -1.24
N ASP A 118 -20.35 13.18 -1.49
CA ASP A 118 -19.85 14.55 -1.62
C ASP A 118 -19.08 15.00 -0.38
N GLY A 119 -17.90 15.54 -0.59
CA GLY A 119 -17.01 16.03 0.45
C GLY A 119 -16.17 14.95 1.14
N VAL A 120 -16.39 13.66 0.92
CA VAL A 120 -15.57 12.56 1.47
C VAL A 120 -14.41 12.23 0.54
N LEU A 121 -13.22 12.13 1.08
CA LEU A 121 -12.00 11.84 0.34
C LEU A 121 -11.22 10.69 1.00
N LEU A 122 -11.09 9.59 0.29
CA LEU A 122 -10.25 8.46 0.65
C LEU A 122 -9.34 8.11 -0.54
N TRP A 123 -8.03 8.27 -0.40
CA TRP A 123 -7.07 7.91 -1.44
C TRP A 123 -6.04 6.91 -0.93
N THR A 124 -5.52 6.08 -1.84
CA THR A 124 -4.63 4.97 -1.53
C THR A 124 -3.49 4.86 -2.53
N LEU A 125 -2.46 4.08 -2.18
CA LEU A 125 -1.59 3.48 -3.19
C LEU A 125 -2.41 2.54 -4.08
N HIS A 126 -1.84 2.16 -5.24
CA HIS A 126 -2.52 1.22 -6.15
C HIS A 126 -2.72 -0.15 -5.51
N ASP A 127 -3.83 -0.82 -5.88
CA ASP A 127 -4.03 -2.24 -5.54
C ASP A 127 -2.82 -3.06 -5.98
N ARG A 128 -2.47 -4.08 -5.20
CA ARG A 128 -1.31 -4.96 -5.37
C ARG A 128 0.05 -4.30 -5.24
N THR A 129 0.14 -3.11 -4.66
CA THR A 129 1.43 -2.51 -4.32
C THR A 129 2.09 -3.27 -3.17
N PRO A 130 3.37 -3.71 -3.32
CA PRO A 130 4.16 -4.21 -2.20
C PRO A 130 4.39 -3.11 -1.17
N VAL A 131 4.21 -3.44 0.11
CA VAL A 131 4.34 -2.47 1.19
C VAL A 131 5.21 -2.97 2.34
N GLU A 132 5.89 -2.04 3.00
CA GLU A 132 6.73 -2.26 4.17
C GLU A 132 6.01 -1.84 5.44
N ILE A 133 6.47 -2.35 6.60
CA ILE A 133 5.97 -1.92 7.91
C ILE A 133 6.21 -0.40 8.09
N GLY A 134 5.19 0.32 8.56
CA GLY A 134 5.22 1.77 8.75
C GLY A 134 5.02 2.58 7.47
N GLN A 135 4.85 1.92 6.31
CA GLN A 135 4.60 2.63 5.07
C GLN A 135 3.20 3.25 5.06
N HIS A 136 3.12 4.54 4.72
CA HIS A 136 1.87 5.24 4.46
C HIS A 136 1.22 4.70 3.18
N VAL A 137 0.02 4.13 3.30
CA VAL A 137 -0.67 3.44 2.21
C VAL A 137 -1.95 4.12 1.76
N ALA A 138 -2.59 4.88 2.67
CA ALA A 138 -3.82 5.59 2.38
C ALA A 138 -4.00 6.79 3.31
N SER A 139 -4.88 7.72 2.94
CA SER A 139 -5.33 8.79 3.81
C SER A 139 -6.81 9.06 3.63
N ALA A 140 -7.45 9.48 4.72
CA ALA A 140 -8.83 9.92 4.76
C ALA A 140 -8.92 11.40 5.14
N LYS A 141 -9.84 12.11 4.54
CA LYS A 141 -10.11 13.52 4.78
C LYS A 141 -11.52 13.87 4.33
N ILE A 142 -12.03 15.01 4.77
CA ILE A 142 -13.17 15.67 4.12
C ILE A 142 -12.71 16.98 3.43
N ALA A 143 -13.36 17.36 2.33
CA ALA A 143 -13.04 18.60 1.62
C ALA A 143 -13.45 19.84 2.41
N PRO A 144 -14.67 19.95 3.00
CA PRO A 144 -15.04 21.03 3.91
C PRO A 144 -14.37 20.86 5.28
N LEU A 145 -14.47 21.86 6.16
CA LEU A 145 -13.99 21.78 7.55
C LEU A 145 -15.01 21.13 8.50
N ALA A 146 -16.21 20.91 8.02
CA ALA A 146 -17.27 20.16 8.68
C ALA A 146 -18.19 19.52 7.64
N ILE A 147 -18.83 18.42 8.00
CA ILE A 147 -19.72 17.65 7.14
C ILE A 147 -20.87 17.10 7.97
N SER A 148 -22.02 16.79 7.32
CA SER A 148 -23.11 16.15 8.03
C SER A 148 -22.74 14.74 8.49
N GLU A 149 -23.19 14.36 9.67
CA GLU A 149 -23.02 12.98 10.17
C GLU A 149 -23.69 11.95 9.23
N ALA A 150 -24.81 12.32 8.60
CA ALA A 150 -25.48 11.45 7.62
C ALA A 150 -24.59 11.11 6.42
N SER A 151 -23.83 12.08 5.89
CA SER A 151 -22.88 11.83 4.80
C SER A 151 -21.76 10.86 5.22
N ILE A 152 -21.26 10.96 6.45
CA ILE A 152 -20.26 10.03 6.95
C ILE A 152 -20.85 8.64 7.16
N GLN A 153 -22.06 8.52 7.70
CA GLN A 153 -22.77 7.24 7.84
C GLN A 153 -23.01 6.57 6.48
N GLU A 154 -23.35 7.35 5.46
CA GLU A 154 -23.46 6.84 4.09
C GLU A 154 -22.14 6.27 3.59
N ALA A 155 -21.04 7.02 3.71
CA ALA A 155 -19.71 6.55 3.33
C ALA A 155 -19.29 5.31 4.13
N GLU A 156 -19.50 5.29 5.46
CA GLU A 156 -19.21 4.14 6.33
C GLU A 156 -19.98 2.88 5.90
N SER A 157 -21.22 3.03 5.46
CA SER A 157 -22.04 1.90 4.98
C SER A 157 -21.42 1.17 3.78
N GLN A 158 -20.57 1.85 2.99
CA GLN A 158 -19.82 1.27 1.87
C GLN A 158 -18.53 0.57 2.31
N MET A 159 -18.10 0.74 3.58
CA MET A 159 -16.79 0.32 4.09
C MET A 159 -16.84 -0.85 5.07
N TYR A 160 -17.96 -1.59 5.17
CA TYR A 160 -18.04 -2.76 6.05
C TYR A 160 -16.88 -3.74 5.78
N ASP A 161 -16.26 -4.26 6.83
CA ASP A 161 -15.07 -5.12 6.80
C ASP A 161 -13.81 -4.48 6.18
N GLY A 162 -13.79 -3.15 6.04
CA GLY A 162 -12.69 -2.41 5.43
C GLY A 162 -12.72 -2.39 3.91
N VAL A 163 -12.07 -1.39 3.34
CA VAL A 163 -11.90 -1.20 1.88
C VAL A 163 -10.47 -1.52 1.47
N ILE A 164 -9.54 -1.35 2.38
CA ILE A 164 -8.10 -1.59 2.22
C ILE A 164 -7.59 -2.52 3.30
N HIS A 165 -6.70 -3.44 2.91
CA HIS A 165 -5.99 -4.31 3.85
C HIS A 165 -4.62 -4.69 3.29
N VAL A 166 -3.73 -5.20 4.13
CA VAL A 166 -2.47 -5.78 3.69
C VAL A 166 -2.54 -7.30 3.81
N ALA A 167 -2.40 -7.99 2.69
CA ALA A 167 -2.18 -9.43 2.65
C ALA A 167 -0.71 -9.72 2.98
N PRO A 168 -0.39 -10.27 4.16
CA PRO A 168 1.00 -10.47 4.56
C PRO A 168 1.67 -11.52 3.68
N TYR A 169 2.97 -11.37 3.43
CA TYR A 169 3.75 -12.43 2.82
C TYR A 169 3.73 -13.66 3.72
N GLN A 170 3.64 -14.82 3.08
CA GLN A 170 3.67 -16.11 3.76
C GLN A 170 5.04 -16.76 3.58
N SER A 171 5.60 -17.27 4.68
CA SER A 171 6.80 -18.08 4.63
C SER A 171 6.55 -19.35 3.81
N LYS A 172 7.44 -19.64 2.84
CA LYS A 172 7.35 -20.78 1.93
C LYS A 172 8.69 -21.48 1.82
N GLN A 173 8.69 -22.82 1.79
CA GLN A 173 9.88 -23.57 1.45
C GLN A 173 10.09 -23.51 -0.07
N ILE A 174 11.21 -22.93 -0.49
CA ILE A 174 11.49 -22.68 -1.92
C ILE A 174 12.57 -23.64 -2.38
N GLY A 175 12.32 -24.36 -3.47
CA GLY A 175 13.32 -25.08 -4.23
C GLY A 175 13.88 -24.20 -5.33
N VAL A 176 15.18 -24.27 -5.59
CA VAL A 176 15.81 -23.49 -6.66
C VAL A 176 16.72 -24.38 -7.48
N ILE A 177 16.47 -24.45 -8.78
CA ILE A 177 17.34 -25.12 -9.74
C ILE A 177 18.01 -24.07 -10.61
N VAL A 178 19.31 -24.15 -10.77
CA VAL A 178 20.11 -23.27 -11.64
C VAL A 178 20.74 -24.09 -12.73
N GLN A 179 20.27 -23.85 -13.97
CA GLN A 179 20.80 -24.52 -15.18
C GLN A 179 22.02 -23.82 -15.77
N GLU A 180 22.34 -22.61 -15.33
CA GLU A 180 23.42 -21.81 -15.91
C GLU A 180 24.77 -22.19 -15.34
N SER A 181 25.76 -22.38 -16.22
CA SER A 181 27.14 -22.56 -15.81
C SER A 181 27.72 -21.21 -15.35
N MET A 182 27.98 -21.10 -14.05
CA MET A 182 28.55 -19.91 -13.43
C MET A 182 29.92 -20.18 -12.83
N GLY A 183 30.87 -19.25 -13.04
CA GLY A 183 32.15 -19.26 -12.29
C GLY A 183 31.92 -19.00 -10.79
N LEU A 184 32.85 -19.45 -9.93
CA LEU A 184 32.72 -19.41 -8.48
C LEU A 184 32.27 -18.05 -7.93
N LYS A 185 32.89 -16.96 -8.33
CA LYS A 185 32.52 -15.60 -7.87
C LYS A 185 31.09 -15.18 -8.27
N ALA A 186 30.63 -15.58 -9.47
CA ALA A 186 29.26 -15.30 -9.91
C ALA A 186 28.25 -16.12 -9.13
N ARG A 187 28.58 -17.38 -8.80
CA ARG A 187 27.77 -18.27 -7.98
C ARG A 187 27.60 -17.72 -6.57
N GLU A 188 28.69 -17.34 -5.89
CA GLU A 188 28.65 -16.75 -4.55
C GLU A 188 27.77 -15.50 -4.49
N LYS A 189 27.94 -14.59 -5.48
CA LYS A 189 27.11 -13.38 -5.59
C LYS A 189 25.64 -13.71 -5.84
N PHE A 190 25.36 -14.67 -6.69
CA PHE A 190 24.00 -15.11 -6.98
C PHE A 190 23.33 -15.70 -5.72
N GLU A 191 24.01 -16.61 -5.01
CA GLU A 191 23.48 -17.23 -3.79
C GLU A 191 23.16 -16.20 -2.72
N MET A 192 24.06 -15.25 -2.49
CA MET A 192 23.83 -14.16 -1.54
C MET A 192 22.58 -13.36 -1.90
N VAL A 193 22.46 -12.90 -3.15
CA VAL A 193 21.29 -12.10 -3.62
C VAL A 193 20.00 -12.92 -3.56
N LEU A 194 20.06 -14.21 -3.89
CA LEU A 194 18.91 -15.10 -3.84
C LEU A 194 18.42 -15.30 -2.40
N LYS A 195 19.33 -15.59 -1.48
CA LYS A 195 19.01 -15.75 -0.05
C LYS A 195 18.42 -14.47 0.54
N ASP A 196 19.00 -13.31 0.24
CA ASP A 196 18.48 -12.02 0.67
C ASP A 196 17.06 -11.76 0.15
N LYS A 197 16.80 -12.04 -1.14
CA LYS A 197 15.47 -11.91 -1.73
C LYS A 197 14.44 -12.83 -1.06
N ILE A 198 14.80 -14.10 -0.84
CA ILE A 198 13.90 -15.09 -0.22
C ILE A 198 13.64 -14.74 1.24
N ALA A 199 14.67 -14.36 2.00
CA ALA A 199 14.55 -13.91 3.38
C ALA A 199 13.71 -12.64 3.51
N TRP A 200 13.75 -11.74 2.52
CA TRP A 200 12.91 -10.55 2.50
C TRP A 200 11.40 -10.88 2.52
N PHE A 201 10.99 -12.00 1.90
CA PHE A 201 9.62 -12.52 1.99
C PHE A 201 9.32 -13.28 3.28
N GLY A 202 10.29 -13.41 4.21
CA GLY A 202 10.14 -14.19 5.44
C GLY A 202 10.24 -15.70 5.25
N SER A 203 10.76 -16.15 4.11
CA SER A 203 10.96 -17.56 3.79
C SER A 203 12.34 -18.06 4.28
N PRO A 204 12.47 -19.36 4.66
CA PRO A 204 13.75 -19.94 5.07
C PRO A 204 14.73 -20.03 3.88
N GLU A 205 15.97 -20.45 4.18
CA GLU A 205 16.96 -20.72 3.14
C GLU A 205 16.43 -21.73 2.12
N PRO A 206 16.62 -21.46 0.79
CA PRO A 206 16.14 -22.34 -0.25
C PRO A 206 16.92 -23.65 -0.33
N ILE A 207 16.28 -24.70 -0.84
CA ILE A 207 16.96 -25.90 -1.31
C ILE A 207 17.54 -25.56 -2.70
N LEU A 208 18.86 -25.42 -2.81
CA LEU A 208 19.52 -24.97 -4.03
C LEU A 208 20.26 -26.13 -4.72
N VAL A 209 19.98 -26.33 -6.00
CA VAL A 209 20.61 -27.33 -6.87
C VAL A 209 21.16 -26.66 -8.13
N TYR A 210 22.41 -26.92 -8.46
CA TYR A 210 22.99 -26.57 -9.75
C TYR A 210 22.91 -27.80 -10.68
N SER A 211 22.16 -27.66 -11.75
CA SER A 211 21.81 -28.75 -12.65
C SER A 211 22.42 -28.58 -14.03
N ALA A 212 23.03 -29.64 -14.54
CA ALA A 212 23.33 -29.72 -15.98
C ALA A 212 22.05 -30.05 -16.76
N SER A 213 21.97 -29.66 -18.02
CA SER A 213 20.77 -29.86 -18.86
C SER A 213 20.33 -31.31 -18.93
N GLU A 214 21.26 -32.25 -18.90
CA GLU A 214 21.01 -33.69 -18.96
C GLU A 214 20.41 -34.25 -17.67
N ARG A 215 20.58 -33.53 -16.54
CA ARG A 215 20.12 -33.97 -15.20
C ARG A 215 18.94 -33.20 -14.68
N ILE A 216 18.44 -32.23 -15.40
CA ILE A 216 17.35 -31.34 -14.93
C ILE A 216 16.12 -32.12 -14.50
N LYS A 217 15.83 -33.23 -15.16
CA LYS A 217 14.67 -34.07 -14.85
C LYS A 217 14.81 -34.72 -13.47
N GLU A 218 15.92 -35.37 -13.19
CA GLU A 218 16.18 -36.03 -11.91
C GLU A 218 16.26 -35.01 -10.78
N ASP A 219 16.88 -33.86 -11.01
CA ASP A 219 17.00 -32.80 -10.03
C ASP A 219 15.64 -32.14 -9.74
N LEU A 220 14.75 -32.05 -10.73
CA LEU A 220 13.38 -31.57 -10.58
C LEU A 220 12.54 -32.57 -9.75
N GLU A 221 12.62 -33.88 -10.05
CA GLU A 221 11.96 -34.93 -9.26
C GLU A 221 12.44 -34.88 -7.79
N HIS A 222 13.73 -34.70 -7.55
CA HIS A 222 14.31 -34.61 -6.21
C HIS A 222 13.77 -33.40 -5.43
N ILE A 223 13.73 -32.21 -6.06
CA ILE A 223 13.21 -30.99 -5.43
C ILE A 223 11.69 -31.11 -5.14
N ILE A 224 10.92 -31.67 -6.04
CA ILE A 224 9.48 -31.90 -5.82
C ILE A 224 9.27 -32.89 -4.66
N ALA A 225 10.07 -33.95 -4.60
CA ALA A 225 10.04 -34.92 -3.50
C ALA A 225 10.40 -34.29 -2.13
N SER A 226 11.15 -33.20 -2.12
CA SER A 226 11.49 -32.43 -0.91
C SER A 226 10.32 -31.56 -0.39
N ARG A 227 9.14 -31.62 -1.02
CA ARG A 227 7.90 -30.91 -0.63
C ARG A 227 8.08 -29.39 -0.53
N CYS A 228 8.76 -28.80 -1.50
CA CYS A 228 8.81 -27.36 -1.66
C CYS A 228 7.42 -26.80 -2.00
N ASP A 229 7.08 -25.62 -1.47
CA ASP A 229 5.84 -24.90 -1.79
C ASP A 229 5.92 -24.21 -3.17
N LEU A 230 7.13 -23.94 -3.65
CA LEU A 230 7.41 -23.24 -4.90
C LEU A 230 8.79 -23.67 -5.41
N VAL A 231 8.93 -23.84 -6.71
CA VAL A 231 10.22 -24.06 -7.37
C VAL A 231 10.55 -22.89 -8.29
N LEU A 232 11.78 -22.36 -8.18
CA LEU A 232 12.34 -21.39 -9.11
C LEU A 232 13.38 -22.08 -9.99
N ILE A 233 13.32 -21.86 -11.30
CA ILE A 233 14.32 -22.40 -12.24
C ILE A 233 15.01 -21.22 -12.92
N GLY A 234 16.28 -21.02 -12.62
CA GLY A 234 17.13 -20.00 -13.23
C GLY A 234 17.96 -20.54 -14.40
N GLY A 235 18.32 -19.65 -15.34
CA GLY A 235 19.05 -20.03 -16.54
C GLY A 235 18.21 -20.71 -17.64
N THR A 236 16.90 -20.55 -17.55
CA THR A 236 15.90 -21.07 -18.51
C THR A 236 15.29 -19.94 -19.33
N SER A 237 14.70 -20.27 -20.48
CA SER A 237 14.10 -19.28 -21.37
C SER A 237 12.76 -19.71 -21.95
N SER A 238 11.74 -18.86 -21.79
CA SER A 238 10.46 -19.05 -22.47
C SER A 238 10.52 -18.91 -24.00
N LEU A 239 11.62 -18.42 -24.52
CA LEU A 239 11.82 -18.22 -25.95
C LEU A 239 12.21 -19.52 -26.68
N ASP A 240 12.80 -20.48 -25.96
CA ASP A 240 13.20 -21.76 -26.52
C ASP A 240 12.13 -22.84 -26.20
N PRO A 241 11.38 -23.33 -27.20
CA PRO A 241 10.41 -24.38 -26.98
C PRO A 241 11.04 -25.73 -26.60
N LEU A 242 12.35 -25.90 -26.80
CA LEU A 242 13.11 -27.09 -26.45
C LEU A 242 13.94 -26.91 -25.17
N ASP A 243 13.69 -25.84 -24.42
CA ASP A 243 14.37 -25.60 -23.14
C ASP A 243 14.30 -26.84 -22.25
N PRO A 244 15.44 -27.35 -21.73
CA PRO A 244 15.49 -28.59 -20.98
C PRO A 244 14.56 -28.62 -19.77
N ALA A 245 14.38 -27.50 -19.04
CA ALA A 245 13.47 -27.44 -17.89
C ALA A 245 12.01 -27.55 -18.31
N ILE A 246 11.62 -26.87 -19.37
CA ILE A 246 10.25 -26.93 -19.91
C ILE A 246 9.92 -28.37 -20.33
N ARG A 247 10.84 -28.99 -21.09
CA ARG A 247 10.67 -30.38 -21.53
C ARG A 247 10.65 -31.39 -20.38
N ALA A 248 11.46 -31.16 -19.34
CA ALA A 248 11.46 -32.02 -18.15
C ALA A 248 10.12 -31.95 -17.41
N ILE A 249 9.54 -30.77 -17.25
CA ILE A 249 8.22 -30.59 -16.63
C ILE A 249 7.13 -31.33 -17.43
N GLU A 250 7.09 -31.10 -18.74
CA GLU A 250 6.11 -31.78 -19.62
C GLU A 250 6.29 -33.31 -19.62
N TYR A 251 7.53 -33.80 -19.63
CA TYR A 251 7.83 -35.24 -19.55
C TYR A 251 7.36 -35.88 -18.25
N LEU A 252 7.47 -35.16 -17.13
CA LEU A 252 7.03 -35.62 -15.80
C LEU A 252 5.51 -35.46 -15.57
N GLY A 253 4.78 -35.05 -16.59
CA GLY A 253 3.32 -34.88 -16.50
C GLY A 253 2.87 -33.54 -15.91
N GLY A 254 3.77 -32.57 -15.76
CA GLY A 254 3.45 -31.19 -15.42
C GLY A 254 2.96 -30.38 -16.63
N GLU A 255 2.60 -29.14 -16.37
CA GLU A 255 2.10 -28.24 -17.42
C GLU A 255 2.81 -26.89 -17.41
N ILE A 256 2.90 -26.25 -18.57
CA ILE A 256 3.32 -24.85 -18.70
C ILE A 256 2.07 -23.98 -18.86
N ILE A 257 1.73 -23.28 -17.77
CA ILE A 257 0.51 -22.48 -17.65
C ILE A 257 0.61 -21.18 -18.47
N ARG A 258 1.80 -20.57 -18.46
CA ARG A 258 2.01 -19.30 -19.18
C ARG A 258 3.46 -19.12 -19.57
N ARG A 259 3.68 -18.68 -20.81
CA ARG A 259 4.99 -18.26 -21.33
C ARG A 259 5.00 -16.74 -21.51
N GLY A 260 5.99 -16.07 -20.92
CA GLY A 260 6.18 -14.63 -21.00
C GLY A 260 5.29 -13.81 -20.09
N VAL A 261 5.81 -12.65 -19.67
CA VAL A 261 5.12 -11.65 -18.82
C VAL A 261 5.24 -10.29 -19.52
N PRO A 262 4.16 -9.47 -19.58
CA PRO A 262 4.20 -8.15 -20.21
C PRO A 262 4.89 -7.12 -19.30
N ALA A 263 6.15 -7.37 -18.94
CA ALA A 263 6.96 -6.52 -18.08
C ALA A 263 8.42 -6.54 -18.56
N HIS A 264 9.14 -5.44 -18.34
CA HIS A 264 10.57 -5.36 -18.61
C HIS A 264 11.28 -4.60 -17.46
N PRO A 265 12.32 -5.19 -16.83
CA PRO A 265 12.85 -6.54 -17.06
C PRO A 265 11.89 -7.64 -16.61
N GLY A 266 12.03 -8.87 -17.14
CA GLY A 266 11.26 -10.05 -16.74
C GLY A 266 10.34 -10.65 -17.83
N SER A 267 10.37 -10.10 -19.05
CA SER A 267 9.48 -10.56 -20.15
C SER A 267 9.58 -12.05 -20.51
N THR A 268 10.70 -12.70 -20.22
CA THR A 268 10.95 -14.11 -20.51
C THR A 268 10.62 -15.06 -19.35
N TYR A 269 10.03 -14.57 -18.26
CA TYR A 269 9.50 -15.43 -17.21
C TYR A 269 8.43 -16.36 -17.77
N TRP A 270 8.30 -17.55 -17.16
CA TRP A 270 7.21 -18.46 -17.44
C TRP A 270 6.71 -19.10 -16.15
N LEU A 271 5.48 -19.58 -16.18
CA LEU A 271 4.82 -20.28 -15.08
C LEU A 271 4.46 -21.68 -15.52
N GLY A 272 4.67 -22.64 -14.65
CA GLY A 272 4.25 -24.04 -14.80
C GLY A 272 3.86 -24.64 -13.46
N SER A 273 3.47 -25.90 -13.49
CA SER A 273 3.22 -26.71 -12.31
C SER A 273 3.65 -28.15 -12.53
N LEU A 274 4.04 -28.82 -11.45
CA LEU A 274 4.31 -30.26 -11.43
C LEU A 274 3.88 -30.81 -10.06
N ALA A 275 3.02 -31.84 -10.07
CA ALA A 275 2.48 -32.46 -8.88
C ALA A 275 1.92 -31.42 -7.86
N ASP A 276 1.12 -30.47 -8.36
CA ASP A 276 0.53 -29.34 -7.61
C ASP A 276 1.53 -28.30 -7.07
N THR A 277 2.83 -28.49 -7.31
CA THR A 277 3.84 -27.48 -6.95
C THR A 277 3.99 -26.46 -8.08
N PRO A 278 3.78 -25.17 -7.81
CA PRO A 278 4.02 -24.12 -8.81
C PRO A 278 5.51 -23.99 -9.12
N ILE A 279 5.81 -23.74 -10.39
CA ILE A 279 7.17 -23.56 -10.89
C ILE A 279 7.25 -22.22 -11.61
N ILE A 280 8.29 -21.45 -11.33
CA ILE A 280 8.58 -20.20 -12.02
C ILE A 280 9.94 -20.30 -12.72
N GLY A 281 9.94 -20.18 -14.03
CA GLY A 281 11.16 -19.99 -14.79
C GLY A 281 11.61 -18.53 -14.70
N VAL A 282 12.79 -18.30 -14.17
CA VAL A 282 13.34 -16.98 -13.87
C VAL A 282 14.33 -16.58 -14.93
N ALA A 283 14.07 -15.45 -15.60
CA ALA A 283 15.01 -14.86 -16.54
C ALA A 283 16.32 -14.46 -15.85
N SER A 284 17.42 -14.44 -16.58
CA SER A 284 18.76 -14.11 -16.04
C SER A 284 18.83 -12.76 -15.30
N CYS A 285 18.05 -11.77 -15.74
CA CYS A 285 17.95 -10.47 -15.04
C CYS A 285 17.37 -10.60 -13.60
N GLY A 286 16.43 -11.53 -13.39
CA GLY A 286 15.83 -11.79 -12.06
C GLY A 286 16.74 -12.58 -11.12
N MET A 287 17.75 -13.25 -11.64
CA MET A 287 18.72 -14.03 -10.86
C MET A 287 19.69 -13.14 -10.06
N PHE A 288 19.84 -11.86 -10.41
CA PHE A 288 20.77 -10.94 -9.77
C PHE A 288 20.05 -9.79 -9.04
N SER A 289 20.73 -8.68 -8.84
CA SER A 289 20.26 -7.55 -8.02
C SER A 289 19.12 -6.70 -8.62
N GLN A 290 18.73 -6.95 -9.87
CA GLN A 290 17.62 -6.21 -10.47
C GLN A 290 16.29 -6.59 -9.80
N ARG A 291 15.44 -5.60 -9.57
CA ARG A 291 14.03 -5.84 -9.22
C ARG A 291 13.27 -6.15 -10.51
N THR A 292 12.67 -7.32 -10.54
CA THR A 292 11.87 -7.80 -11.67
C THR A 292 10.49 -8.18 -11.18
#